data_aae23f2335e1a3e1826298c6d1918f40
#
_entry.id   aae23f2335e1a3e1826298c6d1918f40
#
_cell.length_a   1.000
_cell.length_b   1.000
_cell.length_c   1.000
_cell.angle_alpha   90.00
_cell.angle_beta   90.00
_cell.angle_gamma   90.00
#
_symmetry.space_group_name_H-M   'P 1'
#
loop_
_entity.id
_entity.type
_entity.pdbx_description
1 polymer ?
#
loop_
_entity_poly.entity_id
_entity_poly.type
_entity_poly.pdbx_seq_one_letter_code
_entity_poly.pdbx_strand_id
1 'polypeptide(L)'
;MIAGISSRRFYFRLFPGAIKGPQVIEFLHALGQQIRQKLLVIWDGAPIHRCALVREYLEALKGAVQVESLPPDAPELNPAEYIWGHLKHHELANRCAQNMTDLKTNTRNRLRSMQRRSTLVRAFWQQAELAL
;
A
#
# COMPACT_ATOMS: atom_id res chain seq x y z
N MET A 1 4.01 -6.11 5.00
CA MET A 1 3.31 -4.82 5.02
C MET A 1 2.58 -4.61 3.71
N ILE A 2 1.40 -4.03 3.77
CA ILE A 2 0.63 -3.60 2.58
C ILE A 2 0.52 -2.09 2.62
N ALA A 3 0.63 -1.44 1.47
CA ALA A 3 0.39 -0.02 1.35
C ALA A 3 -0.44 0.30 0.10
N GLY A 4 -1.21 1.37 0.20
CA GLY A 4 -1.95 1.94 -0.92
C GLY A 4 -1.78 3.44 -0.93
N ILE A 5 -1.78 4.03 -2.09
CA ILE A 5 -1.60 5.46 -2.26
C ILE A 5 -2.75 6.07 -3.08
N SER A 6 -3.29 7.17 -2.58
CA SER A 6 -4.24 8.00 -3.34
C SER A 6 -3.55 9.29 -3.77
N SER A 7 -4.27 10.16 -4.44
CA SER A 7 -3.69 11.43 -4.93
C SER A 7 -3.09 12.31 -3.83
N ARG A 8 -3.59 12.19 -2.62
CA ARG A 8 -3.19 13.09 -1.53
C ARG A 8 -2.63 12.38 -0.31
N ARG A 9 -2.88 11.09 -0.16
CA ARG A 9 -2.57 10.34 1.06
C ARG A 9 -2.10 8.95 0.70
N PHE A 10 -1.39 8.32 1.62
CA PHE A 10 -1.21 6.90 1.53
C PHE A 10 -1.68 6.22 2.82
N TYR A 11 -1.91 4.92 2.70
CA TYR A 11 -2.41 4.05 3.76
C TYR A 11 -1.48 2.85 3.86
N PHE A 12 -1.29 2.35 5.07
CA PHE A 12 -0.45 1.17 5.24
C PHE A 12 -0.96 0.30 6.38
N ARG A 13 -0.58 -0.96 6.34
CA ARG A 13 -0.81 -1.88 7.44
C ARG A 13 0.36 -2.84 7.56
N LEU A 14 0.83 -3.02 8.79
CA LEU A 14 1.90 -3.96 9.11
C LEU A 14 1.27 -5.27 9.57
N PHE A 15 1.74 -6.39 9.02
CA PHE A 15 1.30 -7.72 9.42
C PHE A 15 2.50 -8.55 9.83
N PRO A 16 2.37 -9.40 10.87
CA PRO A 16 3.40 -10.38 11.16
C PRO A 16 3.39 -11.46 10.06
N GLY A 17 4.57 -11.80 9.54
CA GLY A 17 4.70 -12.86 8.54
C GLY A 17 4.31 -12.44 7.12
N ALA A 18 4.06 -13.44 6.29
CA ALA A 18 3.79 -13.25 4.87
C ALA A 18 2.41 -12.65 4.62
N ILE A 19 2.31 -11.84 3.56
CA ILE A 19 1.03 -11.28 3.12
C ILE A 19 0.36 -12.30 2.21
N LYS A 20 -0.85 -12.70 2.58
CA LYS A 20 -1.68 -13.64 1.84
C LYS A 20 -3.07 -13.05 1.61
N GLY A 21 -3.99 -13.82 1.02
CA GLY A 21 -5.35 -13.38 0.73
C GLY A 21 -6.08 -12.73 1.91
N PRO A 22 -6.09 -13.34 3.10
CA PRO A 22 -6.78 -12.75 4.26
C PRO A 22 -6.25 -11.37 4.63
N GLN A 23 -4.95 -11.13 4.55
CA GLN A 23 -4.36 -9.82 4.85
C GLN A 23 -4.74 -8.77 3.81
N VAL A 24 -4.80 -9.16 2.53
CA VAL A 24 -5.28 -8.27 1.46
C VAL A 24 -6.72 -7.85 1.73
N ILE A 25 -7.58 -8.80 2.09
CA ILE A 25 -8.99 -8.54 2.40
C ILE A 25 -9.11 -7.59 3.61
N GLU A 26 -8.36 -7.84 4.67
CA GLU A 26 -8.36 -7.00 5.85
C GLU A 26 -7.98 -5.56 5.50
N PHE A 27 -6.97 -5.39 4.67
CA PHE A 27 -6.53 -4.07 4.22
C PHE A 27 -7.60 -3.37 3.38
N LEU A 28 -8.20 -4.06 2.42
CA LEU A 28 -9.28 -3.51 1.59
C LEU A 28 -10.50 -3.13 2.42
N HIS A 29 -10.85 -3.94 3.41
CA HIS A 29 -11.96 -3.65 4.31
C HIS A 29 -11.70 -2.37 5.11
N ALA A 30 -10.49 -2.23 5.66
CA ALA A 30 -10.11 -1.04 6.39
C ALA A 30 -10.11 0.21 5.51
N LEU A 31 -9.65 0.10 4.26
CA LEU A 31 -9.71 1.21 3.29
C LEU A 31 -11.15 1.63 3.03
N GLY A 32 -12.05 0.67 2.83
CA GLY A 32 -13.46 0.94 2.59
C GLY A 32 -14.12 1.69 3.74
N GLN A 33 -13.75 1.36 4.98
CA GLN A 33 -14.25 2.05 6.16
C GLN A 33 -13.71 3.48 6.30
N GLN A 34 -12.46 3.70 5.91
CA GLN A 34 -11.85 5.02 5.99
C GLN A 34 -12.32 5.96 4.88
N ILE A 35 -12.42 5.48 3.67
CA ILE A 35 -12.68 6.32 2.50
C ILE A 35 -14.17 6.51 2.25
N ARG A 36 -15.01 5.54 2.59
CA ARG A 36 -16.49 5.61 2.50
C ARG A 36 -17.04 6.04 1.12
N GLN A 37 -16.32 5.71 0.07
CA GLN A 37 -16.72 5.96 -1.32
C GLN A 37 -16.41 4.72 -2.13
N LYS A 38 -16.97 4.66 -3.33
CA LYS A 38 -16.57 3.62 -4.28
C LYS A 38 -15.09 3.75 -4.57
N LEU A 39 -14.38 2.62 -4.57
CA LEU A 39 -12.94 2.59 -4.79
C LEU A 39 -12.63 1.95 -6.14
N LEU A 40 -11.70 2.56 -6.84
CA LEU A 40 -10.98 1.91 -7.93
C LEU A 40 -9.57 1.62 -7.42
N VAL A 41 -9.25 0.35 -7.25
CA VAL A 41 -7.93 -0.09 -6.80
C VAL A 41 -7.13 -0.53 -8.00
N ILE A 42 -5.97 0.08 -8.18
CA ILE A 42 -5.02 -0.29 -9.22
C ILE A 42 -3.84 -0.96 -8.52
N TRP A 43 -3.57 -2.21 -8.86
CA TRP A 43 -2.51 -2.98 -8.22
C TRP A 43 -1.70 -3.79 -9.23
N ASP A 44 -0.60 -4.35 -8.77
CA ASP A 44 0.22 -5.21 -9.62
C ASP A 44 -0.45 -6.57 -9.86
N GLY A 45 0.12 -7.37 -10.74
CA GLY A 45 -0.40 -8.69 -11.07
C GLY A 45 0.02 -9.81 -10.11
N ALA A 46 0.38 -9.50 -8.88
CA ALA A 46 0.80 -10.51 -7.91
C ALA A 46 -0.25 -11.61 -7.73
N PRO A 47 0.14 -12.89 -7.62
CA PRO A 47 -0.81 -13.99 -7.49
C PRO A 47 -1.77 -13.85 -6.31
N ILE A 48 -1.35 -13.24 -5.21
CA ILE A 48 -2.22 -13.03 -4.04
C ILE A 48 -3.42 -12.13 -4.35
N HIS A 49 -3.28 -11.21 -5.31
CA HIS A 49 -4.39 -10.35 -5.73
C HIS A 49 -5.43 -11.10 -6.57
N ARG A 50 -5.06 -12.22 -7.15
CA ARG A 50 -5.92 -13.02 -8.03
C ARG A 50 -6.42 -14.30 -7.38
N CYS A 51 -6.13 -14.53 -6.10
CA CYS A 51 -6.58 -15.75 -5.44
C CYS A 51 -8.10 -15.76 -5.27
N ALA A 52 -8.68 -16.97 -5.16
CA ALA A 52 -10.13 -17.16 -5.09
C ALA A 52 -10.75 -16.37 -3.93
N LEU A 53 -10.10 -16.36 -2.78
CA LEU A 53 -10.61 -15.69 -1.59
C LEU A 53 -10.77 -14.18 -1.80
N VAL A 54 -9.79 -13.53 -2.42
CA VAL A 54 -9.85 -12.09 -2.73
C VAL A 54 -10.92 -11.82 -3.78
N ARG A 55 -11.00 -12.66 -4.81
CA ARG A 55 -12.02 -12.56 -5.86
C ARG A 55 -13.42 -12.64 -5.30
N GLU A 56 -13.68 -13.63 -4.44
CA GLU A 56 -14.99 -13.80 -3.79
C GLU A 56 -15.36 -12.61 -2.91
N TYR A 57 -14.38 -12.08 -2.18
CA TYR A 57 -14.59 -10.89 -1.36
C TYR A 57 -15.01 -9.68 -2.22
N LEU A 58 -14.31 -9.45 -3.32
CA LEU A 58 -14.61 -8.34 -4.23
C LEU A 58 -15.98 -8.49 -4.89
N GLU A 59 -16.34 -9.71 -5.29
CA GLU A 59 -17.66 -9.99 -5.86
C GLU A 59 -18.78 -9.72 -4.85
N ALA A 60 -18.56 -10.06 -3.59
CA ALA A 60 -19.54 -9.83 -2.52
C ALA A 60 -19.80 -8.35 -2.25
N LEU A 61 -18.88 -7.47 -2.61
CA LEU A 61 -19.03 -6.02 -2.45
C LEU A 61 -19.86 -5.37 -3.55
N LYS A 62 -20.28 -6.10 -4.56
CA LYS A 62 -21.22 -5.66 -5.62
C LYS A 62 -20.80 -4.36 -6.29
N GLY A 63 -19.52 -4.23 -6.63
CA GLY A 63 -18.98 -3.06 -7.34
C GLY A 63 -18.57 -1.89 -6.46
N ALA A 64 -18.69 -2.01 -5.13
CA ALA A 64 -18.19 -0.97 -4.23
C ALA A 64 -16.66 -0.80 -4.32
N VAL A 65 -15.94 -1.87 -4.65
CA VAL A 65 -14.51 -1.86 -4.93
C VAL A 65 -14.31 -2.51 -6.30
N GLN A 66 -13.78 -1.74 -7.23
CA GLN A 66 -13.37 -2.25 -8.54
C GLN A 66 -11.85 -2.31 -8.58
N VAL A 67 -11.30 -3.28 -9.29
CA VAL A 67 -9.86 -3.49 -9.37
C VAL A 67 -9.40 -3.53 -10.82
N GLU A 68 -8.24 -2.95 -11.08
CA GLU A 68 -7.54 -2.99 -12.34
C GLU A 68 -6.08 -3.36 -12.09
N SER A 69 -5.50 -4.10 -13.01
CA SER A 69 -4.10 -4.50 -12.90
C SER A 69 -3.19 -3.59 -13.68
N LEU A 70 -2.04 -3.26 -13.10
CA LEU A 70 -0.97 -2.57 -13.81
C LEU A 70 -0.42 -3.49 -14.90
N PRO A 71 0.22 -2.92 -15.94
CA PRO A 71 0.91 -3.74 -16.94
C PRO A 71 1.92 -4.69 -16.30
N PRO A 72 2.13 -5.89 -16.85
CA PRO A 72 3.14 -6.80 -16.35
C PRO A 72 4.53 -6.16 -16.34
N ASP A 73 5.32 -6.49 -15.31
CA ASP A 73 6.72 -6.06 -15.21
C ASP A 73 6.93 -4.55 -15.30
N ALA A 74 6.01 -3.78 -14.73
CA ALA A 74 6.09 -2.31 -14.72
C ALA A 74 5.99 -1.74 -13.30
N PRO A 75 6.87 -2.14 -12.36
CA PRO A 75 6.83 -1.63 -10.99
C PRO A 75 7.07 -0.12 -10.91
N GLU A 76 7.77 0.45 -11.88
CA GLU A 76 8.03 1.90 -11.95
C GLU A 76 6.76 2.73 -12.14
N LEU A 77 5.68 2.11 -12.62
CA LEU A 77 4.39 2.76 -12.77
C LEU A 77 3.54 2.72 -11.50
N ASN A 78 4.02 2.03 -10.46
CA ASN A 78 3.29 1.89 -9.21
C ASN A 78 3.84 2.88 -8.17
N PRO A 79 3.15 3.99 -7.89
CA PRO A 79 3.67 4.97 -6.94
C PRO A 79 3.83 4.41 -5.52
N ALA A 80 3.11 3.35 -5.15
CA ALA A 80 3.27 2.71 -3.86
C ALA A 80 4.66 2.09 -3.66
N GLU A 81 5.33 1.68 -4.74
CA GLU A 81 6.69 1.15 -4.64
C GLU A 81 7.69 2.19 -4.13
N TYR A 82 7.45 3.45 -4.41
CA TYR A 82 8.32 4.53 -3.96
C TYR A 82 8.18 4.81 -2.45
N ILE A 83 7.07 4.40 -1.84
CA ILE A 83 6.91 4.43 -0.37
C ILE A 83 8.00 3.56 0.27
N TRP A 84 8.18 2.35 -0.25
CA TRP A 84 9.18 1.41 0.23
C TRP A 84 10.60 1.93 0.07
N GLY A 85 10.89 2.44 -1.12
CA GLY A 85 12.19 3.00 -1.43
C GLY A 85 12.56 4.13 -0.49
N HIS A 86 11.65 5.07 -0.28
CA HIS A 86 11.86 6.19 0.61
C HIS A 86 12.05 5.73 2.06
N LEU A 87 11.19 4.83 2.55
CA LEU A 87 11.29 4.29 3.89
C LEU A 87 12.64 3.63 4.12
N LYS A 88 13.05 2.76 3.19
CA LYS A 88 14.29 1.99 3.30
C LYS A 88 15.52 2.87 3.22
N HIS A 89 15.57 3.81 2.27
CA HIS A 89 16.78 4.57 1.96
C HIS A 89 16.92 5.89 2.73
N HIS A 90 15.81 6.47 3.20
CA HIS A 90 15.84 7.78 3.83
C HIS A 90 15.38 7.79 5.29
N GLU A 91 14.44 6.94 5.65
CA GLU A 91 13.87 6.98 6.99
C GLU A 91 14.50 5.96 7.94
N LEU A 92 14.92 4.81 7.44
CA LEU A 92 15.49 3.72 8.25
C LEU A 92 16.98 3.48 7.99
N ALA A 93 17.61 4.20 7.07
CA ALA A 93 18.95 3.90 6.57
C ALA A 93 20.04 3.80 7.65
N ASN A 94 19.95 4.61 8.70
CA ASN A 94 20.98 4.67 9.76
C ASN A 94 20.44 4.21 11.11
N ARG A 95 19.38 3.41 11.12
CA ARG A 95 18.78 2.93 12.35
C ARG A 95 19.06 1.45 12.56
N CYS A 96 19.58 1.14 13.74
CA CYS A 96 19.79 -0.23 14.18
C CYS A 96 18.64 -0.63 15.10
N ALA A 97 17.79 -1.54 14.62
CA ALA A 97 16.74 -2.13 15.45
C ALA A 97 17.35 -3.22 16.34
N GLN A 98 17.02 -3.20 17.64
CA GLN A 98 17.53 -4.18 18.60
C GLN A 98 16.79 -5.51 18.53
N ASN A 99 15.54 -5.49 18.09
CA ASN A 99 14.68 -6.66 17.96
C ASN A 99 13.54 -6.38 16.98
N MET A 100 12.71 -7.40 16.74
CA MET A 100 11.59 -7.29 15.80
C MET A 100 10.53 -6.27 16.25
N THR A 101 10.26 -6.18 17.55
CA THR A 101 9.31 -5.21 18.10
C THR A 101 9.80 -3.79 17.88
N ASP A 102 11.08 -3.54 18.11
CA ASP A 102 11.72 -2.25 17.89
C ASP A 102 11.66 -1.86 16.41
N LEU A 103 11.94 -2.80 15.51
CA LEU A 103 11.85 -2.59 14.06
C LEU A 103 10.43 -2.21 13.65
N LYS A 104 9.42 -2.91 14.14
CA LYS A 104 8.01 -2.62 13.84
C LYS A 104 7.62 -1.23 14.33
N THR A 105 8.01 -0.87 15.54
CA THR A 105 7.71 0.43 16.13
C THR A 105 8.36 1.55 15.32
N ASN A 106 9.62 1.41 14.99
CA ASN A 106 10.35 2.40 14.20
C ASN A 106 9.74 2.56 12.80
N THR A 107 9.44 1.45 12.15
CA THR A 107 8.82 1.45 10.82
C THR A 107 7.47 2.15 10.85
N ARG A 108 6.60 1.82 11.82
CA ARG A 108 5.30 2.45 11.97
C ARG A 108 5.40 3.95 12.19
N ASN A 109 6.30 4.36 13.06
CA ASN A 109 6.48 5.78 13.38
C ASN A 109 6.99 6.57 12.16
N ARG A 110 7.91 5.99 11.40
CA ARG A 110 8.41 6.62 10.18
C ARG A 110 7.33 6.73 9.11
N LEU A 111 6.56 5.67 8.90
CA LEU A 111 5.45 5.70 7.95
C LEU A 111 4.39 6.74 8.34
N ARG A 112 4.05 6.84 9.60
CA ARG A 112 3.12 7.87 10.08
C ARG A 112 3.66 9.28 9.86
N SER A 113 4.95 9.48 10.07
CA SER A 113 5.61 10.73 9.76
C SER A 113 5.53 11.06 8.27
N MET A 114 5.79 10.07 7.42
CA MET A 114 5.68 10.23 5.96
C MET A 114 4.25 10.58 5.53
N GLN A 115 3.25 9.97 6.13
CA GLN A 115 1.83 10.24 5.81
C GLN A 115 1.45 11.71 5.99
N ARG A 116 2.10 12.42 6.88
CA ARG A 116 1.83 13.84 7.15
C ARG A 116 2.48 14.77 6.15
N ARG A 117 3.36 14.27 5.30
CA ARG A 117 4.10 15.07 4.31
C ARG A 117 3.45 15.00 2.94
N SER A 118 2.52 15.91 2.67
CA SER A 118 1.77 15.93 1.41
C SER A 118 2.66 16.09 0.18
N THR A 119 3.75 16.85 0.31
CA THR A 119 4.72 17.02 -0.78
C THR A 119 5.43 15.72 -1.11
N LEU A 120 5.67 14.87 -0.12
CA LEU A 120 6.28 13.56 -0.31
C LEU A 120 5.35 12.63 -1.09
N VAL A 121 4.07 12.60 -0.75
CA VAL A 121 3.07 11.81 -1.49
C VAL A 121 3.01 12.25 -2.95
N ARG A 122 2.99 13.56 -3.19
CA ARG A 122 3.02 14.10 -4.54
C ARG A 122 4.28 13.68 -5.30
N ALA A 123 5.42 13.69 -4.64
CA ALA A 123 6.69 13.26 -5.23
C ALA A 123 6.64 11.79 -5.68
N PHE A 124 5.99 10.90 -4.93
CA PHE A 124 5.85 9.50 -5.33
C PHE A 124 5.06 9.35 -6.64
N TRP A 125 3.99 10.14 -6.80
CA TRP A 125 3.24 10.16 -8.05
C TRP A 125 4.09 10.68 -9.21
N GLN A 126 4.86 11.73 -8.97
CA GLN A 126 5.77 12.28 -9.98
C GLN A 126 6.85 11.28 -10.40
N GLN A 127 7.40 10.52 -9.44
CA GLN A 127 8.38 9.48 -9.74
C GLN A 127 7.79 8.37 -10.61
N ALA A 128 6.53 8.05 -10.44
CA ALA A 128 5.83 7.08 -11.27
C ALA A 128 5.43 7.66 -12.63
N GLU A 129 5.75 8.92 -12.91
CA GLU A 129 5.40 9.63 -14.14
C GLU A 129 3.89 9.67 -14.39
N LEU A 130 3.12 9.68 -13.32
CA LEU A 130 1.67 9.78 -13.38
C LEU A 130 1.23 11.19 -13.00
N ALA A 131 0.56 11.85 -13.92
CA ALA A 131 -0.02 13.17 -13.67
C ALA A 131 -1.39 13.00 -12.95
N LEU A 132 -1.58 13.76 -11.91
CA LEU A 132 -2.84 13.80 -11.19
C LEU A 132 -3.46 15.20 -11.28
#